data_a515efeef985bc7afcebea0d23c1fa8a
#
_entry.id   a515efeef985bc7afcebea0d23c1fa8a
#
_cell.length_a   1.000
_cell.length_b   1.000
_cell.length_c   1.000
_cell.angle_alpha   90.00
_cell.angle_beta   90.00
_cell.angle_gamma   90.00
#
_symmetry.space_group_name_H-M   'P 1'
#
loop_
_entity.id
_entity.type
_entity.pdbx_description
1 polymer ?
#
loop_
_entity_poly.entity_id
_entity_poly.type
_entity_poly.pdbx_seq_one_letter_code
_entity_poly.pdbx_strand_id
1 'polypeptide(L)'
;MPSAARLVKKEVFAQKIFDMLDKYDAGFIVHADNVSSKQFMDIRAGLRPLGAEVLMGKNTLMKRCIRKYVEKTGEEKWLAVADLLVGNIGLCFVKGGLNEAKDKIQEYKVGALARMGMTAQCDVFAFAGPTGLDPSQTSFFQALGIPTKIVKGTIEITADFKVCTTGERVTASE
;
A
#
# COMPACT_ATOMS: atom_id res chain seq x y z
N MET A 1 19.84 21.07 16.26
CA MET A 1 20.20 19.79 16.94
C MET A 1 18.93 18.98 17.16
N PRO A 2 18.89 17.68 16.88
CA PRO A 2 17.73 16.85 17.23
C PRO A 2 17.60 16.78 18.77
N SER A 3 16.35 16.88 19.28
CA SER A 3 16.12 16.78 20.73
C SER A 3 16.52 15.39 21.25
N ALA A 4 17.00 15.32 22.50
CA ALA A 4 17.41 14.06 23.15
C ALA A 4 16.33 12.96 23.06
N ALA A 5 15.06 13.33 23.22
CA ALA A 5 13.93 12.40 23.09
C ALA A 5 13.81 11.78 21.68
N ARG A 6 14.20 12.51 20.62
CA ARG A 6 14.21 11.97 19.26
C ARG A 6 15.37 11.00 19.01
N LEU A 7 16.50 11.20 19.68
CA LEU A 7 17.63 10.29 19.61
C LEU A 7 17.28 8.96 20.26
N VAL A 8 16.75 8.99 21.47
CA VAL A 8 16.31 7.78 22.20
C VAL A 8 15.29 6.96 21.38
N LYS A 9 14.28 7.61 20.79
CA LYS A 9 13.31 6.91 19.92
C LYS A 9 13.97 6.22 18.70
N LYS A 10 15.00 6.83 18.12
CA LYS A 10 15.75 6.22 17.01
C LYS A 10 16.58 5.03 17.45
N GLU A 11 17.19 5.10 18.64
CA GLU A 11 17.97 4.01 19.21
C GLU A 11 17.08 2.81 19.54
N VAL A 12 15.95 3.03 20.20
CA VAL A 12 14.96 1.97 20.48
C VAL A 12 14.47 1.29 19.19
N PHE A 13 14.20 2.10 18.14
CA PHE A 13 13.78 1.56 16.85
C PHE A 13 14.92 0.79 16.16
N ALA A 14 16.16 1.26 16.26
CA ALA A 14 17.33 0.57 15.71
C ALA A 14 17.56 -0.78 16.42
N GLN A 15 17.42 -0.82 17.75
CA GLN A 15 17.52 -2.06 18.50
C GLN A 15 16.43 -3.06 18.05
N LYS A 16 15.19 -2.59 17.89
CA LYS A 16 14.11 -3.44 17.39
C LYS A 16 14.41 -4.05 16.02
N ILE A 17 15.06 -3.28 15.10
CA ILE A 17 15.48 -3.82 13.81
C ILE A 17 16.52 -4.92 13.99
N PHE A 18 17.52 -4.71 14.84
CA PHE A 18 18.57 -5.70 15.09
C PHE A 18 17.97 -6.98 15.68
N ASP A 19 17.12 -6.87 16.69
CA ASP A 19 16.44 -8.01 17.28
C ASP A 19 15.61 -8.81 16.26
N MET A 20 15.00 -8.11 15.29
CA MET A 20 14.26 -8.77 14.20
C MET A 20 15.18 -9.45 13.20
N LEU A 21 16.29 -8.83 12.82
CA LEU A 21 17.27 -9.43 11.91
C LEU A 21 17.93 -10.66 12.52
N ASP A 22 18.16 -10.68 13.83
CA ASP A 22 18.66 -11.84 14.58
C ASP A 22 17.62 -12.95 14.73
N LYS A 23 16.35 -12.59 14.87
CA LYS A 23 15.24 -13.53 15.16
C LYS A 23 14.71 -14.23 13.90
N TYR A 24 14.80 -13.59 12.73
CA TYR A 24 14.18 -14.04 11.50
C TYR A 24 15.20 -14.27 10.38
N ASP A 25 15.06 -15.39 9.68
CA ASP A 25 15.99 -15.77 8.61
C ASP A 25 15.60 -15.23 7.25
N ALA A 26 14.33 -14.90 7.06
CA ALA A 26 13.77 -14.44 5.81
C ALA A 26 12.85 -13.24 5.99
N GLY A 27 12.75 -12.42 4.95
CA GLY A 27 11.85 -11.29 4.93
C GLY A 27 11.59 -10.80 3.52
N PHE A 28 10.49 -10.08 3.35
CA PHE A 28 10.13 -9.44 2.09
C PHE A 28 9.57 -8.03 2.32
N ILE A 29 9.57 -7.25 1.27
CA ILE A 29 9.06 -5.89 1.30
C ILE A 29 7.59 -5.88 0.92
N VAL A 30 6.79 -5.11 1.66
CA VAL A 30 5.38 -4.86 1.38
C VAL A 30 5.17 -3.37 1.11
N HIS A 31 4.51 -3.06 0.00
CA HIS A 31 4.04 -1.71 -0.26
C HIS A 31 2.76 -1.45 0.54
N ALA A 32 2.75 -0.35 1.29
CA ALA A 32 1.65 0.02 2.17
C ALA A 32 0.89 1.26 1.65
N ASP A 33 0.92 1.48 0.33
CA ASP A 33 0.21 2.61 -0.27
C ASP A 33 -1.30 2.38 -0.15
N ASN A 34 -2.00 3.45 0.29
CA ASN A 34 -3.44 3.49 0.44
C ASN A 34 -4.05 2.49 1.46
N VAL A 35 -3.22 1.85 2.28
CA VAL A 35 -3.68 0.97 3.35
C VAL A 35 -4.06 1.79 4.58
N SER A 36 -5.29 1.58 5.09
CA SER A 36 -5.74 2.24 6.32
C SER A 36 -5.06 1.67 7.55
N SER A 37 -5.01 2.46 8.63
CA SER A 37 -4.42 2.01 9.90
C SER A 37 -5.12 0.79 10.48
N LYS A 38 -6.46 0.68 10.32
CA LYS A 38 -7.24 -0.47 10.76
C LYS A 38 -6.83 -1.73 9.99
N GLN A 39 -6.83 -1.68 8.66
CA GLN A 39 -6.40 -2.81 7.81
C GLN A 39 -4.98 -3.26 8.18
N PHE A 40 -4.08 -2.31 8.44
CA PHE A 40 -2.71 -2.63 8.84
C PHE A 40 -2.63 -3.34 10.19
N MET A 41 -3.50 -2.98 11.15
CA MET A 41 -3.62 -3.67 12.43
C MET A 41 -4.18 -5.08 12.27
N ASP A 42 -5.19 -5.25 11.41
CA ASP A 42 -5.80 -6.55 11.12
C ASP A 42 -4.79 -7.49 10.44
N ILE A 43 -4.01 -7.00 9.48
CA ILE A 43 -2.91 -7.73 8.84
C ILE A 43 -1.87 -8.18 9.90
N ARG A 44 -1.45 -7.29 10.79
CA ARG A 44 -0.51 -7.64 11.87
C ARG A 44 -1.08 -8.71 12.80
N ALA A 45 -2.36 -8.62 13.13
CA ALA A 45 -3.03 -9.62 13.96
C ALA A 45 -3.07 -10.99 13.26
N GLY A 46 -3.39 -11.01 11.96
CA GLY A 46 -3.43 -12.23 11.15
C GLY A 46 -2.06 -12.87 10.90
N LEU A 47 -0.97 -12.10 10.92
CA LEU A 47 0.39 -12.61 10.73
C LEU A 47 1.01 -13.18 12.00
N ARG A 48 0.56 -12.79 13.19
CA ARG A 48 1.10 -13.28 14.49
C ARG A 48 1.08 -14.80 14.63
N PRO A 49 -0.02 -15.51 14.28
CA PRO A 49 -0.06 -16.98 14.38
C PRO A 49 0.98 -17.67 13.49
N LEU A 50 1.33 -17.06 12.36
CA LEU A 50 2.34 -17.56 11.42
C LEU A 50 3.78 -17.23 11.87
N GLY A 51 3.95 -16.61 13.02
CA GLY A 51 5.24 -16.14 13.48
C GLY A 51 5.87 -15.06 12.60
N ALA A 52 5.05 -14.34 11.83
CA ALA A 52 5.49 -13.25 10.98
C ALA A 52 5.23 -11.89 11.62
N GLU A 53 6.13 -10.93 11.40
CA GLU A 53 6.02 -9.59 11.99
C GLU A 53 6.31 -8.52 10.94
N VAL A 54 5.45 -7.49 10.86
CA VAL A 54 5.62 -6.37 9.94
C VAL A 54 6.14 -5.15 10.68
N LEU A 55 7.30 -4.66 10.25
CA LEU A 55 7.94 -3.46 10.74
C LEU A 55 7.80 -2.34 9.71
N MET A 56 7.29 -1.20 10.15
CA MET A 56 7.29 0.03 9.38
C MET A 56 8.12 1.10 10.08
N GLY A 57 8.83 1.88 9.28
CA GLY A 57 9.66 2.95 9.81
C GLY A 57 10.19 3.87 8.73
N LYS A 58 11.03 4.80 9.12
CA LYS A 58 11.67 5.71 8.17
C LYS A 58 12.71 4.95 7.34
N ASN A 59 12.54 4.91 6.02
CA ASN A 59 13.42 4.16 5.10
C ASN A 59 14.92 4.46 5.32
N THR A 60 15.29 5.74 5.47
CA THR A 60 16.69 6.13 5.72
C THR A 60 17.25 5.56 7.01
N LEU A 61 16.42 5.40 8.05
CA LEU A 61 16.84 4.79 9.32
C LEU A 61 16.95 3.28 9.16
N MET A 62 15.98 2.64 8.51
CA MET A 62 16.01 1.20 8.23
C MET A 62 17.24 0.81 7.39
N LYS A 63 17.50 1.53 6.28
CA LYS A 63 18.72 1.34 5.46
C LYS A 63 20.01 1.43 6.29
N ARG A 64 20.11 2.46 7.12
CA ARG A 64 21.30 2.65 7.97
C ARG A 64 21.47 1.51 8.99
N CYS A 65 20.38 1.04 9.59
CA CYS A 65 20.42 -0.06 10.55
C CYS A 65 20.82 -1.37 9.88
N ILE A 66 20.24 -1.69 8.72
CA ILE A 66 20.58 -2.90 7.97
C ILE A 66 22.04 -2.90 7.56
N ARG A 67 22.57 -1.79 7.01
CA ARG A 67 23.98 -1.68 6.65
C ARG A 67 24.90 -1.89 7.86
N LYS A 68 24.58 -1.27 9.00
CA LYS A 68 25.35 -1.48 10.24
C LYS A 68 25.27 -2.92 10.75
N TYR A 69 24.14 -3.60 10.56
CA TYR A 69 23.98 -4.99 10.92
C TYR A 69 24.90 -5.87 10.06
N VAL A 70 24.89 -5.65 8.74
CA VAL A 70 25.74 -6.39 7.80
C VAL A 70 27.24 -6.15 8.08
N GLU A 71 27.63 -4.92 8.38
CA GLU A 71 29.01 -4.60 8.80
C GLU A 71 29.47 -5.39 10.04
N LYS A 72 28.55 -5.69 10.96
CA LYS A 72 28.83 -6.43 12.19
C LYS A 72 28.80 -7.96 12.01
N THR A 73 27.84 -8.46 11.26
CA THR A 73 27.58 -9.92 11.13
C THR A 73 28.15 -10.53 9.88
N GLY A 74 28.45 -9.72 8.84
CA GLY A 74 28.88 -10.21 7.51
C GLY A 74 27.75 -10.81 6.66
N GLU A 75 26.50 -10.71 7.08
CA GLU A 75 25.33 -11.27 6.35
C GLU A 75 24.89 -10.37 5.20
N GLU A 76 25.47 -10.53 4.03
CA GLU A 76 25.18 -9.70 2.84
C GLU A 76 23.77 -9.86 2.28
N LYS A 77 23.05 -10.94 2.62
CA LYS A 77 21.67 -11.20 2.16
C LYS A 77 20.71 -10.01 2.39
N TRP A 78 20.93 -9.25 3.47
CA TRP A 78 20.10 -8.11 3.82
C TRP A 78 20.42 -6.82 3.05
N LEU A 79 21.56 -6.72 2.37
CA LEU A 79 21.91 -5.55 1.56
C LEU A 79 20.94 -5.36 0.40
N ALA A 80 20.58 -6.44 -0.29
CA ALA A 80 19.62 -6.40 -1.38
C ALA A 80 18.26 -5.83 -0.92
N VAL A 81 17.84 -6.17 0.30
CA VAL A 81 16.61 -5.62 0.90
C VAL A 81 16.76 -4.12 1.18
N ALA A 82 17.92 -3.68 1.64
CA ALA A 82 18.15 -2.26 1.93
C ALA A 82 18.02 -1.37 0.68
N ASP A 83 18.45 -1.83 -0.47
CA ASP A 83 18.40 -1.03 -1.71
C ASP A 83 16.96 -0.88 -2.24
N LEU A 84 16.12 -1.89 -2.02
CA LEU A 84 14.71 -1.89 -2.40
C LEU A 84 13.81 -1.01 -1.49
N LEU A 85 14.33 -0.46 -0.38
CA LEU A 85 13.58 0.39 0.54
C LEU A 85 13.29 1.78 -0.05
N VAL A 86 12.34 1.88 -0.99
CA VAL A 86 11.90 3.12 -1.63
C VAL A 86 10.38 3.26 -1.56
N GLY A 87 9.87 4.46 -1.26
CA GLY A 87 8.44 4.72 -1.13
C GLY A 87 7.86 4.43 0.26
N ASN A 88 6.54 4.20 0.31
CA ASN A 88 5.84 3.84 1.55
C ASN A 88 5.83 2.33 1.72
N ILE A 89 6.84 1.81 2.39
CA ILE A 89 7.09 0.38 2.48
C ILE A 89 7.26 -0.08 3.92
N GLY A 90 6.93 -1.36 4.13
CA GLY A 90 7.21 -2.10 5.34
C GLY A 90 8.08 -3.32 5.07
N LEU A 91 8.81 -3.76 6.09
CA LEU A 91 9.53 -5.03 6.10
C LEU A 91 8.67 -6.07 6.80
N CYS A 92 8.38 -7.17 6.12
CA CYS A 92 7.73 -8.34 6.70
C CYS A 92 8.79 -9.40 6.96
N PHE A 93 8.99 -9.74 8.22
CA PHE A 93 9.90 -10.78 8.67
C PHE A 93 9.12 -12.06 8.93
N VAL A 94 9.67 -13.22 8.53
CA VAL A 94 8.98 -14.52 8.60
C VAL A 94 9.95 -15.59 9.10
N LYS A 95 9.46 -16.49 9.97
CA LYS A 95 10.20 -17.70 10.41
C LYS A 95 9.91 -18.94 9.56
N GLY A 96 8.86 -18.90 8.77
CA GLY A 96 8.35 -20.03 7.99
C GLY A 96 8.28 -19.76 6.50
N GLY A 97 7.26 -20.28 5.85
CA GLY A 97 7.05 -20.11 4.42
C GLY A 97 6.71 -18.67 4.02
N LEU A 98 7.51 -18.07 3.15
CA LEU A 98 7.24 -16.73 2.61
C LEU A 98 5.89 -16.65 1.90
N ASN A 99 5.50 -17.73 1.21
CA ASN A 99 4.25 -17.80 0.46
C ASN A 99 3.03 -17.77 1.38
N GLU A 100 3.06 -18.48 2.50
CA GLU A 100 1.97 -18.49 3.48
C GLU A 100 1.71 -17.10 4.06
N ALA A 101 2.77 -16.37 4.40
CA ALA A 101 2.66 -15.01 4.88
C ALA A 101 2.13 -14.06 3.81
N LYS A 102 2.56 -14.23 2.55
CA LYS A 102 2.07 -13.46 1.39
C LYS A 102 0.58 -13.71 1.16
N ASP A 103 0.16 -14.98 1.12
CA ASP A 103 -1.22 -15.35 0.89
C ASP A 103 -2.13 -14.82 2.01
N LYS A 104 -1.65 -14.91 3.26
CA LYS A 104 -2.35 -14.32 4.41
C LYS A 104 -2.54 -12.82 4.30
N ILE A 105 -1.56 -12.08 3.82
CA ILE A 105 -1.68 -10.64 3.57
C ILE A 105 -2.72 -10.37 2.48
N GLN A 106 -2.75 -11.18 1.43
CA GLN A 106 -3.69 -11.01 0.33
C GLN A 106 -5.16 -11.25 0.74
N GLU A 107 -5.44 -12.10 1.72
CA GLU A 107 -6.79 -12.29 2.28
C GLU A 107 -7.39 -10.98 2.84
N TYR A 108 -6.55 -10.07 3.32
CA TYR A 108 -6.98 -8.77 3.84
C TYR A 108 -7.13 -7.69 2.75
N LYS A 109 -7.09 -8.07 1.48
CA LYS A 109 -7.31 -7.15 0.36
C LYS A 109 -8.77 -6.72 0.33
N VAL A 110 -9.01 -5.44 0.58
CA VAL A 110 -10.35 -4.83 0.62
C VAL A 110 -10.42 -3.72 -0.41
N GLY A 111 -11.54 -3.63 -1.12
CA GLY A 111 -11.83 -2.49 -1.99
C GLY A 111 -11.84 -1.19 -1.19
N ALA A 112 -11.19 -0.17 -1.70
CA ALA A 112 -11.13 1.14 -1.08
C ALA A 112 -11.48 2.21 -2.11
N LEU A 113 -12.10 3.31 -1.62
CA LEU A 113 -12.36 4.47 -2.46
C LEU A 113 -11.03 5.10 -2.88
N ALA A 114 -10.90 5.41 -4.16
CA ALA A 114 -9.79 6.17 -4.67
C ALA A 114 -9.77 7.57 -4.06
N ARG A 115 -8.58 8.07 -3.76
CA ARG A 115 -8.39 9.44 -3.29
C ARG A 115 -7.70 10.25 -4.39
N MET A 116 -8.08 11.50 -4.52
CA MET A 116 -7.45 12.43 -5.45
C MET A 116 -5.91 12.41 -5.31
N GLY A 117 -5.22 12.29 -6.43
CA GLY A 117 -3.75 12.25 -6.48
C GLY A 117 -3.13 10.87 -6.24
N MET A 118 -3.93 9.84 -5.96
CA MET A 118 -3.47 8.45 -5.95
C MET A 118 -3.11 7.96 -7.35
N THR A 119 -2.22 6.98 -7.40
CA THR A 119 -1.98 6.19 -8.62
C THR A 119 -2.99 5.05 -8.69
N ALA A 120 -3.72 4.91 -9.79
CA ALA A 120 -4.66 3.83 -10.03
C ALA A 120 -3.92 2.48 -10.04
N GLN A 121 -4.41 1.52 -9.26
CA GLN A 121 -3.81 0.18 -9.17
C GLN A 121 -4.42 -0.81 -10.14
N CYS A 122 -5.58 -0.49 -10.69
CA CYS A 122 -6.29 -1.29 -11.68
C CYS A 122 -7.05 -0.38 -12.63
N ASP A 123 -7.38 -0.92 -13.79
CA ASP A 123 -8.27 -0.27 -14.73
C ASP A 123 -9.69 -0.25 -14.19
N VAL A 124 -10.35 0.90 -14.25
CA VAL A 124 -11.74 1.06 -13.82
C VAL A 124 -12.61 1.44 -15.00
N PHE A 125 -13.71 0.71 -15.19
CA PHE A 125 -14.65 0.90 -16.28
C PHE A 125 -16.01 1.31 -15.73
N ALA A 126 -16.65 2.28 -16.36
CA ALA A 126 -18.07 2.57 -16.23
C ALA A 126 -18.80 1.88 -17.38
N PHE A 127 -19.62 0.88 -17.05
CA PHE A 127 -20.35 0.10 -18.05
C PHE A 127 -21.59 0.85 -18.55
N ALA A 128 -21.98 0.59 -19.82
CA ALA A 128 -23.19 1.10 -20.39
C ALA A 128 -24.43 0.62 -19.60
N GLY A 129 -25.36 1.53 -19.34
CA GLY A 129 -26.60 1.21 -18.61
C GLY A 129 -27.20 2.40 -17.85
N PRO A 130 -28.36 2.19 -17.24
CA PRO A 130 -29.04 3.21 -16.46
C PRO A 130 -28.28 3.47 -15.14
N THR A 131 -27.97 4.75 -14.85
CA THR A 131 -27.27 5.14 -13.63
C THR A 131 -28.21 5.41 -12.47
N GLY A 132 -29.50 5.66 -12.74
CA GLY A 132 -30.47 6.09 -11.74
C GLY A 132 -30.30 7.54 -11.23
N LEU A 133 -29.38 8.31 -11.84
CA LEU A 133 -29.07 9.67 -11.45
C LEU A 133 -29.98 10.67 -12.17
N ASP A 134 -30.20 11.81 -11.51
CA ASP A 134 -31.02 12.91 -12.01
C ASP A 134 -30.33 13.60 -13.21
N PRO A 135 -31.10 14.07 -14.23
CA PRO A 135 -30.55 14.79 -15.37
C PRO A 135 -29.72 16.03 -15.04
N SER A 136 -29.91 16.64 -13.88
CA SER A 136 -29.12 17.78 -13.43
C SER A 136 -27.63 17.49 -13.29
N GLN A 137 -27.25 16.23 -13.15
CA GLN A 137 -25.86 15.77 -12.99
C GLN A 137 -25.16 15.47 -14.33
N THR A 138 -25.79 15.75 -15.48
CA THR A 138 -25.21 15.48 -16.81
C THR A 138 -23.88 16.22 -17.02
N SER A 139 -23.72 17.41 -16.43
CA SER A 139 -22.48 18.19 -16.54
C SER A 139 -21.27 17.47 -15.96
N PHE A 140 -21.45 16.66 -14.92
CA PHE A 140 -20.39 15.85 -14.32
C PHE A 140 -19.89 14.79 -15.32
N PHE A 141 -20.80 14.06 -15.96
CA PHE A 141 -20.43 13.06 -16.98
C PHE A 141 -19.78 13.68 -18.22
N GLN A 142 -20.25 14.88 -18.61
CA GLN A 142 -19.65 15.62 -19.73
C GLN A 142 -18.21 16.04 -19.41
N ALA A 143 -17.94 16.48 -18.17
CA ALA A 143 -16.58 16.84 -17.74
C ALA A 143 -15.61 15.66 -17.79
N LEU A 144 -16.09 14.44 -17.60
CA LEU A 144 -15.32 13.20 -17.73
C LEU A 144 -15.26 12.67 -19.17
N GLY A 145 -16.00 13.26 -20.10
CA GLY A 145 -16.10 12.77 -21.49
C GLY A 145 -16.90 11.47 -21.64
N ILE A 146 -17.71 11.11 -20.62
CA ILE A 146 -18.54 9.90 -20.66
C ILE A 146 -19.76 10.15 -21.53
N PRO A 147 -20.01 9.34 -22.57
CA PRO A 147 -21.17 9.49 -23.45
C PRO A 147 -22.45 9.07 -22.71
N THR A 148 -23.34 10.03 -22.49
CA THR A 148 -24.61 9.83 -21.78
C THR A 148 -25.80 10.30 -22.59
N LYS A 149 -26.95 9.68 -22.37
CA LYS A 149 -28.27 10.12 -22.86
C LYS A 149 -29.26 10.18 -21.70
N ILE A 150 -30.32 10.99 -21.84
CA ILE A 150 -31.40 11.06 -20.85
C ILE A 150 -32.54 10.18 -21.35
N VAL A 151 -32.92 9.17 -20.55
CA VAL A 151 -34.02 8.28 -20.84
C VAL A 151 -34.98 8.24 -19.64
N LYS A 152 -36.25 8.53 -19.88
CA LYS A 152 -37.28 8.50 -18.82
C LYS A 152 -36.95 9.31 -17.56
N GLY A 153 -36.23 10.44 -17.73
CA GLY A 153 -35.85 11.30 -16.60
C GLY A 153 -34.64 10.83 -15.79
N THR A 154 -33.89 9.85 -16.29
CA THR A 154 -32.62 9.39 -15.68
C THR A 154 -31.49 9.41 -16.70
N ILE A 155 -30.26 9.55 -16.18
CA ILE A 155 -29.05 9.48 -17.01
C ILE A 155 -28.73 8.03 -17.33
N GLU A 156 -28.49 7.71 -18.59
CA GLU A 156 -28.02 6.40 -19.04
C GLU A 156 -26.69 6.56 -19.77
N ILE A 157 -25.71 5.72 -19.44
CA ILE A 157 -24.42 5.65 -20.14
C ILE A 157 -24.63 4.85 -21.42
N THR A 158 -24.24 5.42 -22.56
CA THR A 158 -24.51 4.82 -23.90
C THR A 158 -23.49 3.76 -24.30
N ALA A 159 -22.24 3.91 -23.86
CA ALA A 159 -21.15 2.98 -24.19
C ALA A 159 -20.21 2.81 -22.98
N ASP A 160 -19.56 1.67 -22.90
CA ASP A 160 -18.55 1.41 -21.89
C ASP A 160 -17.43 2.45 -21.99
N PHE A 161 -17.10 3.04 -20.86
CA PHE A 161 -16.08 4.07 -20.77
C PHE A 161 -15.01 3.70 -19.73
N LYS A 162 -13.75 3.82 -20.11
CA LYS A 162 -12.64 3.61 -19.18
C LYS A 162 -12.38 4.90 -18.40
N VAL A 163 -12.67 4.87 -17.11
CA VAL A 163 -12.57 6.03 -16.22
C VAL A 163 -11.12 6.33 -15.89
N CYS A 164 -10.34 5.30 -15.52
CA CYS A 164 -8.91 5.46 -15.25
C CYS A 164 -8.11 4.23 -15.67
N THR A 165 -6.84 4.45 -16.01
CA THR A 165 -5.89 3.42 -16.43
C THR A 165 -4.90 3.11 -15.30
N THR A 166 -4.51 1.85 -15.19
CA THR A 166 -3.48 1.43 -14.24
C THR A 166 -2.21 2.26 -14.41
N GLY A 167 -1.72 2.86 -13.32
CA GLY A 167 -0.53 3.70 -13.31
C GLY A 167 -0.80 5.20 -13.51
N GLU A 168 -1.99 5.61 -13.90
CA GLU A 168 -2.38 7.01 -13.98
C GLU A 168 -2.72 7.60 -12.62
N ARG A 169 -2.57 8.92 -12.48
CA ARG A 169 -3.01 9.65 -11.28
C ARG A 169 -4.51 9.90 -11.36
N VAL A 170 -5.21 9.44 -10.34
CA VAL A 170 -6.65 9.70 -10.18
C VAL A 170 -6.87 11.19 -9.94
N THR A 171 -7.72 11.83 -10.74
CA THR A 171 -8.11 13.24 -10.61
C THR A 171 -9.29 13.39 -9.64
N ALA A 172 -9.70 14.62 -9.41
CA ALA A 172 -10.85 14.91 -8.52
C ALA A 172 -12.18 14.47 -9.12
N SER A 173 -12.25 14.31 -10.43
CA SER A 173 -13.48 13.94 -11.16
C SER A 173 -13.64 12.44 -11.37
N GLU A 174 -12.56 11.69 -11.38
CA GLU A 174 -12.50 10.23 -11.44
C GLU A 174 -12.71 9.61 -10.06
#